data_cd5391c6f8d4976c6db3707ef107b4fe
#
_entry.id   cd5391c6f8d4976c6db3707ef107b4fe
#
_cell.length_a   1.000
_cell.length_b   1.000
_cell.length_c   1.000
_cell.angle_alpha   90.00
_cell.angle_beta   90.00
_cell.angle_gamma   90.00
#
_symmetry.space_group_name_H-M   'P 1'
#
loop_
_entity.id
_entity.type
_entity.pdbx_description
1 polymer ?
#
loop_
_entity_poly.entity_id
_entity_poly.type
_entity_poly.pdbx_seq_one_letter_code
_entity_poly.pdbx_strand_id
1 'polypeptide(L)'
;MRRCQGEVKEYLKGSFVPNWDAGRFYSCYKSDMKAGDRIVVHAYKACGDCYRWWPAMVESIDVERVMTMSRVGHSVRGPKGGWVSKFDIRGVYWFDRPYNLVEVYLPSGKLKQVYIHIASPVRIGEGSLTYTDHELDVVRRPGQPVRIVDENEFEDAAEEYGYSADFQSACRHAVNEALQVAATWSPSGAPRRPYRRRQAVRTSTPAADSSTRNTEV
;
A
#
# COMPACT_ATOMS: atom_id res chain seq x y z
N MET A 1 13.49 -20.67 8.56
CA MET A 1 12.05 -20.94 8.73
C MET A 1 11.73 -20.98 10.22
N ARG A 2 11.12 -19.96 10.79
CA ARG A 2 10.59 -19.98 12.16
C ARG A 2 9.09 -20.07 12.04
N ARG A 3 8.52 -21.20 12.47
CA ARG A 3 7.08 -21.42 12.57
C ARG A 3 6.46 -20.31 13.41
N CYS A 4 5.38 -19.71 12.91
CA CYS A 4 4.46 -18.88 13.70
C CYS A 4 3.85 -19.76 14.79
N GLN A 5 4.49 -19.85 15.95
CA GLN A 5 3.97 -20.52 17.14
C GLN A 5 3.63 -19.46 18.17
N GLY A 6 2.36 -19.12 18.29
CA GLY A 6 1.83 -18.27 19.35
C GLY A 6 0.44 -17.76 19.03
N GLU A 7 -0.56 -18.28 19.74
CA GLU A 7 -1.91 -17.72 20.00
C GLU A 7 -2.94 -17.53 18.85
N VAL A 8 -2.61 -17.81 17.59
CA VAL A 8 -3.59 -17.70 16.48
C VAL A 8 -4.45 -18.95 16.31
N LYS A 9 -4.18 -20.04 17.07
CA LYS A 9 -4.89 -21.33 16.93
C LYS A 9 -6.38 -21.32 17.30
N GLU A 10 -6.87 -20.32 17.99
CA GLU A 10 -8.31 -20.25 18.33
C GLU A 10 -9.14 -19.51 17.29
N TYR A 11 -8.55 -18.58 16.52
CA TYR A 11 -9.27 -17.88 15.45
C TYR A 11 -9.50 -18.74 14.20
N LEU A 12 -8.69 -19.78 13.97
CA LEU A 12 -8.77 -20.63 12.78
C LEU A 12 -9.54 -21.94 13.00
N LYS A 13 -10.06 -22.22 14.21
CA LYS A 13 -10.89 -23.40 14.47
C LYS A 13 -12.36 -23.26 14.12
N GLY A 14 -12.83 -22.06 13.82
CA GLY A 14 -14.07 -21.84 13.12
C GLY A 14 -13.76 -21.75 11.63
N SER A 15 -14.43 -22.54 10.80
CA SER A 15 -14.40 -22.45 9.35
C SER A 15 -14.28 -20.96 8.95
N PHE A 16 -13.06 -20.54 8.52
CA PHE A 16 -12.85 -19.23 7.95
C PHE A 16 -13.55 -19.22 6.58
N VAL A 17 -14.84 -19.03 6.62
CA VAL A 17 -15.58 -18.56 5.45
C VAL A 17 -15.23 -17.08 5.39
N PRO A 18 -14.52 -16.60 4.36
CA PRO A 18 -14.39 -15.17 4.15
C PRO A 18 -15.81 -14.65 4.07
N ASN A 19 -16.23 -13.93 5.09
CA ASN A 19 -17.53 -13.27 5.05
C ASN A 19 -17.39 -12.10 4.08
N TRP A 20 -17.46 -12.40 2.77
CA TRP A 20 -17.61 -11.43 1.70
C TRP A 20 -18.96 -10.74 1.75
N ASP A 21 -19.85 -11.15 2.69
CA ASP A 21 -21.08 -10.43 3.02
C ASP A 21 -20.76 -9.08 3.68
N ALA A 22 -20.04 -8.24 2.92
CA ALA A 22 -19.70 -6.87 3.29
C ALA A 22 -20.94 -5.98 3.50
N GLY A 23 -22.13 -6.47 3.17
CA GLY A 23 -23.37 -5.70 3.25
C GLY A 23 -23.85 -5.37 4.67
N ARG A 24 -23.30 -5.94 5.74
CA ARG A 24 -23.79 -5.75 7.12
C ARG A 24 -22.86 -5.01 8.07
N PHE A 25 -21.62 -4.70 7.70
CA PHE A 25 -20.67 -4.06 8.62
C PHE A 25 -20.42 -2.55 8.38
N TYR A 26 -21.09 -1.94 7.40
CA TYR A 26 -20.93 -0.51 7.09
C TYR A 26 -21.58 0.45 8.10
N SER A 27 -22.15 -0.05 9.20
CA SER A 27 -23.06 0.77 10.02
C SER A 27 -22.44 1.52 11.19
N CYS A 28 -21.11 1.47 11.48
CA CYS A 28 -20.66 2.08 12.73
C CYS A 28 -19.32 2.83 12.75
N TYR A 29 -18.58 2.95 11.67
CA TYR A 29 -17.40 3.82 11.70
C TYR A 29 -17.66 5.10 10.90
N LYS A 30 -18.17 6.13 11.56
CA LYS A 30 -17.89 7.50 11.13
C LYS A 30 -16.38 7.72 11.32
N SER A 31 -15.61 7.32 10.34
CA SER A 31 -14.23 7.70 10.28
C SER A 31 -14.18 9.19 10.00
N ASP A 32 -13.51 9.94 10.87
CA ASP A 32 -13.21 11.35 10.62
C ASP A 32 -12.14 11.55 9.54
N MET A 33 -11.73 10.47 8.87
CA MET A 33 -10.73 10.50 7.82
C MET A 33 -11.21 11.33 6.63
N LYS A 34 -10.35 12.23 6.17
CA LYS A 34 -10.63 13.18 5.08
C LYS A 34 -9.43 13.38 4.19
N ALA A 35 -9.66 13.95 3.02
CA ALA A 35 -8.59 14.36 2.12
C ALA A 35 -7.58 15.27 2.83
N GLY A 36 -6.28 14.98 2.65
CA GLY A 36 -5.17 15.68 3.28
C GLY A 36 -4.66 15.02 4.56
N ASP A 37 -5.38 14.06 5.14
CA ASP A 37 -4.92 13.36 6.34
C ASP A 37 -3.69 12.49 6.02
N ARG A 38 -2.77 12.46 6.99
CA ARG A 38 -1.62 11.56 6.96
C ARG A 38 -1.96 10.28 7.70
N ILE A 39 -1.76 9.16 7.03
CA ILE A 39 -2.08 7.84 7.56
C ILE A 39 -0.92 6.88 7.38
N VAL A 40 -1.02 5.73 8.03
CA VAL A 40 -0.15 4.59 7.77
C VAL A 40 -0.99 3.47 7.15
N VAL A 41 -0.54 2.95 6.01
CA VAL A 41 -1.15 1.76 5.41
C VAL A 41 -0.40 0.54 5.95
N HIS A 42 -1.14 -0.45 6.42
CA HIS A 42 -0.62 -1.72 6.93
C HIS A 42 -1.14 -2.87 6.07
N ALA A 43 -0.22 -3.68 5.56
CA ALA A 43 -0.52 -4.92 4.85
C ALA A 43 -0.17 -6.10 5.76
N TYR A 44 -1.13 -7.00 5.95
CA TYR A 44 -1.02 -8.20 6.75
C TYR A 44 -0.98 -9.43 5.86
N LYS A 45 -0.41 -10.52 6.34
CA LYS A 45 -0.57 -11.86 5.76
C LYS A 45 -1.69 -12.61 6.47
N ALA A 46 -2.13 -13.72 5.89
CA ALA A 46 -3.24 -14.51 6.44
C ALA A 46 -2.98 -15.04 7.86
N CYS A 47 -1.72 -15.20 8.26
CA CYS A 47 -1.35 -15.52 9.65
C CYS A 47 -1.58 -14.39 10.66
N GLY A 48 -1.99 -13.19 10.19
CA GLY A 48 -2.18 -12.01 11.03
C GLY A 48 -0.93 -11.18 11.23
N ASP A 49 0.21 -11.56 10.65
CA ASP A 49 1.44 -10.79 10.75
C ASP A 49 1.42 -9.58 9.83
N CYS A 50 1.71 -8.38 10.38
CA CYS A 50 1.93 -7.19 9.59
C CYS A 50 3.29 -7.31 8.88
N TYR A 51 3.28 -7.59 7.58
CA TYR A 51 4.51 -7.79 6.83
C TYR A 51 5.05 -6.54 6.16
N ARG A 52 4.20 -5.50 5.96
CA ARG A 52 4.59 -4.19 5.41
C ARG A 52 3.73 -3.07 5.95
N TRP A 53 4.34 -1.89 6.14
CA TRP A 53 3.62 -0.64 6.42
C TRP A 53 4.37 0.55 5.86
N TRP A 54 3.62 1.57 5.46
CA TRP A 54 4.19 2.79 4.87
C TRP A 54 3.28 4.00 5.09
N PRO A 55 3.87 5.22 5.16
CA PRO A 55 3.10 6.44 5.26
C PRO A 55 2.44 6.80 3.93
N ALA A 56 1.23 7.29 4.00
CA ALA A 56 0.47 7.81 2.87
C ALA A 56 -0.32 9.06 3.27
N MET A 57 -0.76 9.80 2.27
CA MET A 57 -1.71 10.90 2.43
C MET A 57 -3.02 10.52 1.73
N VAL A 58 -4.15 10.75 2.37
CA VAL A 58 -5.46 10.56 1.76
C VAL A 58 -5.66 11.61 0.66
N GLU A 59 -5.84 11.18 -0.59
CA GLU A 59 -6.20 12.07 -1.70
C GLU A 59 -7.70 12.33 -1.76
N SER A 60 -8.49 11.28 -1.56
CA SER A 60 -9.95 11.34 -1.49
C SER A 60 -10.51 10.15 -0.72
N ILE A 61 -11.70 10.30 -0.21
CA ILE A 61 -12.51 9.25 0.40
C ILE A 61 -13.96 9.47 0.04
N ASP A 62 -14.66 8.44 -0.34
CA ASP A 62 -16.09 8.41 -0.62
C ASP A 62 -16.74 7.18 0.04
N VAL A 63 -17.98 6.85 -0.33
CA VAL A 63 -18.73 5.72 0.25
C VAL A 63 -18.23 4.35 -0.22
N GLU A 64 -17.45 4.30 -1.30
CA GLU A 64 -16.98 3.04 -1.88
C GLU A 64 -15.51 2.75 -1.58
N ARG A 65 -14.68 3.82 -1.47
CA ARG A 65 -13.22 3.66 -1.44
C ARG A 65 -12.50 4.83 -0.82
N VAL A 66 -11.25 4.58 -0.49
CA VAL A 66 -10.27 5.61 -0.14
C VAL A 66 -9.13 5.57 -1.16
N MET A 67 -8.69 6.75 -1.62
CA MET A 67 -7.51 6.91 -2.46
C MET A 67 -6.41 7.57 -1.66
N THR A 68 -5.19 7.05 -1.80
CA THR A 68 -4.03 7.56 -1.07
C THR A 68 -2.87 7.85 -2.00
N MET A 69 -1.95 8.69 -1.54
CA MET A 69 -0.71 9.00 -2.23
C MET A 69 0.50 8.84 -1.31
N SER A 70 1.45 8.03 -1.75
CA SER A 70 2.79 7.94 -1.15
C SER A 70 3.81 8.44 -2.16
N ARG A 71 4.56 9.48 -1.80
CA ARG A 71 5.51 10.12 -2.72
C ARG A 71 6.84 9.37 -2.76
N VAL A 72 7.54 9.49 -3.89
CA VAL A 72 8.93 9.06 -4.00
C VAL A 72 9.73 9.52 -2.77
N GLY A 73 10.53 8.63 -2.20
CA GLY A 73 11.26 8.88 -0.96
C GLY A 73 10.54 8.47 0.32
N HIS A 74 9.29 7.94 0.24
CA HIS A 74 8.67 7.36 1.42
C HIS A 74 9.33 6.03 1.80
N SER A 75 9.36 5.75 3.10
CA SER A 75 9.89 4.49 3.63
C SER A 75 8.80 3.43 3.64
N VAL A 76 9.08 2.27 3.08
CA VAL A 76 8.30 1.05 3.30
C VAL A 76 9.05 0.22 4.33
N ARG A 77 8.37 -0.23 5.37
CA ARG A 77 8.95 -0.98 6.48
C ARG A 77 8.30 -2.36 6.59
N GLY A 78 9.01 -3.28 7.22
CA GLY A 78 8.54 -4.62 7.55
C GLY A 78 9.43 -5.27 8.61
N PRO A 79 9.05 -6.45 9.15
CA PRO A 79 9.80 -7.12 10.22
C PRO A 79 11.25 -7.47 9.84
N LYS A 80 11.52 -7.67 8.56
CA LYS A 80 12.85 -8.03 8.03
C LYS A 80 13.64 -6.81 7.53
N GLY A 81 13.22 -5.59 7.85
CA GLY A 81 13.83 -4.34 7.37
C GLY A 81 12.89 -3.52 6.50
N GLY A 82 13.45 -2.61 5.71
CA GLY A 82 12.67 -1.73 4.86
C GLY A 82 13.50 -1.11 3.74
N TRP A 83 12.83 -0.36 2.89
CA TRP A 83 13.46 0.38 1.80
C TRP A 83 12.81 1.73 1.58
N VAL A 84 13.47 2.58 0.84
CA VAL A 84 12.92 3.86 0.38
C VAL A 84 12.39 3.70 -1.04
N SER A 85 11.12 4.03 -1.25
CA SER A 85 10.50 3.92 -2.57
C SER A 85 11.11 4.90 -3.56
N LYS A 86 11.41 4.41 -4.77
CA LYS A 86 11.87 5.20 -5.91
C LYS A 86 10.71 5.72 -6.77
N PHE A 87 9.47 5.47 -6.37
CA PHE A 87 8.25 5.71 -7.13
C PHE A 87 7.26 6.56 -6.34
N ASP A 88 6.43 7.32 -7.06
CA ASP A 88 5.18 7.81 -6.52
C ASP A 88 4.15 6.68 -6.64
N ILE A 89 3.38 6.43 -5.57
CA ILE A 89 2.42 5.33 -5.49
C ILE A 89 1.07 5.89 -5.09
N ARG A 90 0.07 5.71 -5.95
CA ARG A 90 -1.33 5.94 -5.60
C ARG A 90 -1.99 4.62 -5.29
N GLY A 91 -2.55 4.50 -4.10
CA GLY A 91 -3.37 3.36 -3.69
C GLY A 91 -4.85 3.67 -3.83
N VAL A 92 -5.63 2.71 -4.31
CA VAL A 92 -7.09 2.72 -4.37
C VAL A 92 -7.58 1.52 -3.59
N TYR A 93 -8.29 1.76 -2.49
CA TYR A 93 -8.71 0.75 -1.52
C TYR A 93 -10.23 0.78 -1.40
N TRP A 94 -10.91 -0.30 -1.83
CA TRP A 94 -12.35 -0.43 -1.72
C TRP A 94 -12.76 -1.05 -0.40
N PHE A 95 -13.92 -0.65 0.10
CA PHE A 95 -14.45 -1.15 1.36
C PHE A 95 -15.18 -2.48 1.22
N ASP A 96 -15.55 -2.86 -0.01
CA ASP A 96 -16.38 -4.02 -0.31
C ASP A 96 -15.78 -4.99 -1.36
N ARG A 97 -14.59 -4.67 -1.91
CA ARG A 97 -13.97 -5.50 -2.94
C ARG A 97 -12.86 -6.37 -2.40
N PRO A 98 -12.71 -7.60 -2.96
CA PRO A 98 -11.67 -8.54 -2.55
C PRO A 98 -10.32 -8.24 -3.21
N TYR A 99 -10.03 -6.98 -3.47
CA TYR A 99 -8.77 -6.50 -4.04
C TYR A 99 -8.58 -5.01 -3.78
N ASN A 100 -7.33 -4.57 -3.86
CA ASN A 100 -6.96 -3.16 -3.93
C ASN A 100 -6.05 -2.92 -5.14
N LEU A 101 -5.96 -1.67 -5.60
CA LEU A 101 -5.22 -1.28 -6.78
C LEU A 101 -4.15 -0.26 -6.44
N VAL A 102 -3.00 -0.41 -7.06
CA VAL A 102 -1.87 0.51 -6.93
C VAL A 102 -1.42 1.00 -8.31
N GLU A 103 -1.44 2.30 -8.51
CA GLU A 103 -0.80 2.96 -9.63
C GLU A 103 0.63 3.33 -9.25
N VAL A 104 1.62 2.81 -9.97
CA VAL A 104 3.04 3.10 -9.74
C VAL A 104 3.53 4.06 -10.81
N TYR A 105 4.06 5.21 -10.40
CA TYR A 105 4.59 6.24 -11.29
C TYR A 105 6.09 6.42 -11.13
N LEU A 106 6.77 6.53 -12.25
CA LEU A 106 8.18 6.95 -12.29
C LEU A 106 8.32 8.39 -11.75
N PRO A 107 9.52 8.79 -11.29
CA PRO A 107 9.77 10.19 -10.91
C PRO A 107 9.49 11.22 -12.01
N SER A 108 9.47 10.78 -13.26
CA SER A 108 9.08 11.60 -14.43
C SER A 108 7.57 11.86 -14.52
N GLY A 109 6.75 11.20 -13.70
CA GLY A 109 5.29 11.24 -13.76
C GLY A 109 4.68 10.24 -14.75
N LYS A 110 5.49 9.46 -15.48
CA LYS A 110 4.96 8.41 -16.37
C LYS A 110 4.50 7.22 -15.58
N LEU A 111 3.35 6.64 -15.95
CA LEU A 111 2.87 5.39 -15.39
C LEU A 111 3.88 4.27 -15.70
N LYS A 112 4.34 3.58 -14.65
CA LYS A 112 5.16 2.39 -14.76
C LYS A 112 4.29 1.15 -14.89
N GLN A 113 3.29 1.03 -14.01
CA GLN A 113 2.35 -0.09 -13.99
C GLN A 113 1.12 0.20 -13.13
N VAL A 114 0.05 -0.52 -13.41
CA VAL A 114 -1.08 -0.75 -12.49
C VAL A 114 -0.87 -2.14 -11.89
N TYR A 115 -1.01 -2.23 -10.58
CA TYR A 115 -0.82 -3.45 -9.82
C TYR A 115 -2.06 -3.67 -8.94
N ILE A 116 -2.67 -4.84 -8.99
CA ILE A 116 -3.87 -5.15 -8.20
C ILE A 116 -3.53 -6.35 -7.31
N HIS A 117 -3.60 -6.14 -6.02
CA HIS A 117 -3.45 -7.19 -5.02
C HIS A 117 -4.80 -7.82 -4.75
N ILE A 118 -4.90 -9.15 -4.81
CA ILE A 118 -6.04 -9.87 -4.26
C ILE A 118 -5.89 -9.83 -2.75
N ALA A 119 -6.84 -9.20 -2.09
CA ALA A 119 -6.73 -8.82 -0.69
C ALA A 119 -8.10 -8.70 -0.04
N SER A 120 -8.15 -8.72 1.28
CA SER A 120 -9.40 -8.39 1.99
C SER A 120 -9.84 -6.95 1.70
N PRO A 121 -11.15 -6.65 1.79
CA PRO A 121 -11.62 -5.28 1.83
C PRO A 121 -10.84 -4.46 2.87
N VAL A 122 -10.56 -3.19 2.56
CA VAL A 122 -9.81 -2.34 3.46
C VAL A 122 -10.64 -1.96 4.69
N ARG A 123 -9.96 -1.82 5.83
CA ARG A 123 -10.54 -1.30 7.07
C ARG A 123 -9.86 0.01 7.45
N ILE A 124 -10.65 0.97 7.90
CA ILE A 124 -10.16 2.23 8.43
C ILE A 124 -9.98 2.10 9.94
N GLY A 125 -8.81 2.48 10.43
CA GLY A 125 -8.50 2.68 11.84
C GLY A 125 -8.15 4.12 12.13
N GLU A 126 -7.84 4.43 13.37
CA GLU A 126 -7.35 5.76 13.76
C GLU A 126 -6.00 6.03 13.07
N GLY A 127 -5.98 6.98 12.13
CA GLY A 127 -4.81 7.33 11.34
C GLY A 127 -4.23 6.19 10.48
N SER A 128 -5.02 5.15 10.17
CA SER A 128 -4.51 3.98 9.46
C SER A 128 -5.52 3.36 8.50
N LEU A 129 -4.99 2.63 7.49
CA LEU A 129 -5.71 1.67 6.66
C LEU A 129 -5.08 0.30 6.82
N THR A 130 -5.90 -0.74 6.88
CA THR A 130 -5.43 -2.11 7.03
C THR A 130 -6.10 -3.04 6.04
N TYR A 131 -5.35 -4.01 5.52
CA TYR A 131 -5.89 -5.09 4.69
C TYR A 131 -5.01 -6.34 4.83
N THR A 132 -5.57 -7.51 4.48
CA THR A 132 -4.84 -8.77 4.39
C THR A 132 -4.58 -9.09 2.92
N ASP A 133 -3.33 -9.31 2.57
CA ASP A 133 -2.85 -9.70 1.26
C ASP A 133 -2.95 -11.23 1.13
N HIS A 134 -3.47 -11.70 0.00
CA HIS A 134 -3.72 -13.13 -0.29
C HIS A 134 -2.79 -13.68 -1.40
N GLU A 135 -1.66 -13.04 -1.63
CA GLU A 135 -0.53 -13.42 -2.49
C GLU A 135 -0.79 -13.34 -4.01
N LEU A 136 -2.02 -13.51 -4.48
CA LEU A 136 -2.32 -13.40 -5.91
C LEU A 136 -2.35 -11.94 -6.35
N ASP A 137 -1.73 -11.67 -7.49
CA ASP A 137 -1.64 -10.32 -8.03
C ASP A 137 -1.94 -10.26 -9.53
N VAL A 138 -2.45 -9.10 -9.98
CA VAL A 138 -2.67 -8.79 -11.40
C VAL A 138 -1.88 -7.54 -11.77
N VAL A 139 -1.11 -7.62 -12.85
CA VAL A 139 -0.24 -6.53 -13.30
C VAL A 139 -0.54 -6.12 -14.73
N ARG A 140 -0.68 -4.81 -14.96
CA ARG A 140 -0.69 -4.21 -16.29
C ARG A 140 0.44 -3.18 -16.44
N ARG A 141 1.29 -3.38 -17.42
CA ARG A 141 2.29 -2.38 -17.83
C ARG A 141 1.88 -1.71 -19.14
N PRO A 142 2.21 -0.43 -19.35
CA PRO A 142 1.91 0.25 -20.61
C PRO A 142 2.43 -0.55 -21.82
N GLY A 143 1.56 -0.77 -22.80
CA GLY A 143 1.90 -1.52 -24.03
C GLY A 143 2.09 -3.03 -23.84
N GLN A 144 1.74 -3.59 -22.68
CA GLN A 144 1.81 -5.04 -22.43
C GLN A 144 0.42 -5.60 -22.07
N PRO A 145 0.17 -6.89 -22.33
CA PRO A 145 -1.05 -7.55 -21.86
C PRO A 145 -1.09 -7.58 -20.33
N VAL A 146 -2.30 -7.64 -19.79
CA VAL A 146 -2.53 -7.89 -18.36
C VAL A 146 -2.06 -9.31 -18.03
N ARG A 147 -1.44 -9.48 -16.86
CA ARG A 147 -0.93 -10.79 -16.40
C ARG A 147 -1.30 -11.03 -14.96
N ILE A 148 -1.56 -12.28 -14.63
CA ILE A 148 -1.55 -12.79 -13.26
C ILE A 148 -0.10 -13.06 -12.89
N VAL A 149 0.28 -12.77 -11.66
CA VAL A 149 1.61 -13.04 -11.12
C VAL A 149 1.47 -13.60 -9.69
N ASP A 150 2.56 -14.19 -9.22
CA ASP A 150 2.70 -14.72 -7.85
C ASP A 150 1.78 -15.94 -7.55
N GLU A 151 1.36 -16.70 -8.61
CA GLU A 151 0.53 -17.90 -8.48
C GLU A 151 1.21 -18.96 -7.60
N ASN A 152 2.53 -19.14 -7.73
CA ASN A 152 3.28 -20.07 -6.88
C ASN A 152 3.28 -19.63 -5.41
N GLU A 153 3.40 -18.31 -5.16
CA GLU A 153 3.34 -17.76 -3.80
C GLU A 153 1.96 -17.98 -3.17
N PHE A 154 0.90 -17.92 -3.98
CA PHE A 154 -0.45 -18.24 -3.52
C PHE A 154 -0.62 -19.73 -3.19
N GLU A 155 -0.05 -20.64 -3.98
CA GLU A 155 -0.10 -22.09 -3.73
C GLU A 155 0.65 -22.42 -2.44
N ASP A 156 1.85 -21.85 -2.25
CA ASP A 156 2.64 -22.00 -1.02
C ASP A 156 1.88 -21.45 0.20
N ALA A 157 1.24 -20.28 0.06
CA ALA A 157 0.43 -19.67 1.11
C ALA A 157 -0.84 -20.49 1.41
N ALA A 158 -1.46 -21.08 0.40
CA ALA A 158 -2.64 -21.93 0.58
C ALA A 158 -2.31 -23.17 1.42
N GLU A 159 -1.13 -23.75 1.23
CA GLU A 159 -0.65 -24.85 2.06
C GLU A 159 -0.25 -24.37 3.46
N GLU A 160 0.56 -23.30 3.56
CA GLU A 160 1.08 -22.79 4.84
C GLU A 160 -0.03 -22.31 5.78
N TYR A 161 -1.03 -21.59 5.25
CA TYR A 161 -2.11 -20.99 6.02
C TYR A 161 -3.39 -21.82 6.04
N GLY A 162 -3.42 -22.94 5.33
CA GLY A 162 -4.56 -23.86 5.29
C GLY A 162 -5.79 -23.23 4.61
N TYR A 163 -5.62 -22.59 3.47
CA TYR A 163 -6.74 -22.01 2.71
C TYR A 163 -7.72 -23.09 2.27
N SER A 164 -9.00 -22.93 2.64
CA SER A 164 -10.04 -23.85 2.19
C SER A 164 -10.23 -23.78 0.65
N ALA A 165 -10.76 -24.84 0.05
CA ALA A 165 -11.06 -24.86 -1.38
C ALA A 165 -12.00 -23.72 -1.78
N ASP A 166 -12.99 -23.39 -0.95
CA ASP A 166 -13.91 -22.28 -1.17
C ASP A 166 -13.20 -20.93 -1.17
N PHE A 167 -12.25 -20.73 -0.23
CA PHE A 167 -11.45 -19.52 -0.18
C PHE A 167 -10.54 -19.38 -1.40
N GLN A 168 -9.86 -20.47 -1.80
CA GLN A 168 -9.05 -20.46 -3.01
C GLN A 168 -9.89 -20.17 -4.25
N SER A 169 -11.10 -20.74 -4.34
CA SER A 169 -12.04 -20.44 -5.43
C SER A 169 -12.46 -18.97 -5.44
N ALA A 170 -12.76 -18.39 -4.27
CA ALA A 170 -13.11 -16.98 -4.14
C ALA A 170 -11.95 -16.05 -4.55
N CYS A 171 -10.69 -16.37 -4.17
CA CYS A 171 -9.52 -15.61 -4.63
C CYS A 171 -9.36 -15.68 -6.17
N ARG A 172 -9.53 -16.84 -6.77
CA ARG A 172 -9.48 -17.00 -8.25
C ARG A 172 -10.62 -16.25 -8.95
N HIS A 173 -11.80 -16.19 -8.33
CA HIS A 173 -12.90 -15.35 -8.84
C HIS A 173 -12.53 -13.86 -8.77
N ALA A 174 -11.97 -13.40 -7.66
CA ALA A 174 -11.48 -12.04 -7.50
C ALA A 174 -10.39 -11.67 -8.54
N VAL A 175 -9.53 -12.62 -8.91
CA VAL A 175 -8.55 -12.43 -10.01
C VAL A 175 -9.26 -12.14 -11.33
N ASN A 176 -10.35 -12.85 -11.67
CA ASN A 176 -11.09 -12.60 -12.90
C ASN A 176 -11.69 -11.18 -12.94
N GLU A 177 -12.21 -10.69 -11.82
CA GLU A 177 -12.66 -9.29 -11.70
C GLU A 177 -11.49 -8.32 -11.83
N ALA A 178 -10.39 -8.59 -11.14
CA ALA A 178 -9.18 -7.77 -11.18
C ALA A 178 -8.58 -7.65 -12.59
N LEU A 179 -8.61 -8.72 -13.39
CA LEU A 179 -8.21 -8.71 -14.81
C LEU A 179 -9.04 -7.70 -15.62
N GLN A 180 -10.36 -7.68 -15.43
CA GLN A 180 -11.25 -6.73 -16.12
C GLN A 180 -10.99 -5.30 -15.67
N VAL A 181 -10.84 -5.10 -14.35
CA VAL A 181 -10.49 -3.80 -13.79
C VAL A 181 -9.14 -3.34 -14.34
N ALA A 182 -8.11 -4.18 -14.31
CA ALA A 182 -6.80 -3.82 -14.84
C ALA A 182 -6.85 -3.45 -16.31
N ALA A 183 -7.61 -4.19 -17.14
CA ALA A 183 -7.72 -3.95 -18.58
C ALA A 183 -8.36 -2.59 -18.89
N THR A 184 -9.39 -2.20 -18.13
CA THR A 184 -10.21 -1.00 -18.39
C THR A 184 -9.81 0.20 -17.53
N TRP A 185 -8.97 0.01 -16.53
CA TRP A 185 -8.58 1.07 -15.62
C TRP A 185 -7.91 2.24 -16.33
N SER A 186 -8.44 3.44 -16.11
CA SER A 186 -7.87 4.69 -16.61
C SER A 186 -7.14 5.42 -15.47
N PRO A 187 -5.81 5.37 -15.43
CA PRO A 187 -5.04 6.05 -14.39
C PRO A 187 -5.31 7.55 -14.37
N SER A 188 -5.49 8.13 -13.20
CA SER A 188 -5.78 9.55 -13.01
C SER A 188 -4.59 10.48 -13.32
N GLY A 189 -3.46 9.92 -13.77
CA GLY A 189 -2.21 10.64 -13.97
C GLY A 189 -1.43 10.85 -12.66
N ALA A 190 -0.12 11.07 -12.77
CA ALA A 190 0.69 11.36 -11.59
C ALA A 190 0.24 12.70 -10.99
N PRO A 191 0.11 12.76 -9.66
CA PRO A 191 -0.26 14.00 -9.00
C PRO A 191 0.83 15.05 -9.24
N ARG A 192 0.41 16.27 -9.57
CA ARG A 192 1.33 17.39 -9.78
C ARG A 192 2.20 17.56 -8.56
N ARG A 193 3.52 17.54 -8.74
CA ARG A 193 4.45 17.85 -7.65
C ARG A 193 4.24 19.29 -7.24
N PRO A 194 4.03 19.60 -5.95
CA PRO A 194 4.05 20.99 -5.53
C PRO A 194 5.42 21.57 -5.92
N TYR A 195 5.43 22.75 -6.53
CA TYR A 195 6.65 23.46 -6.91
C TYR A 195 7.54 23.58 -5.66
N ARG A 196 8.62 22.81 -5.59
CA ARG A 196 9.65 23.02 -4.58
C ARG A 196 10.32 24.36 -4.91
N ARG A 197 9.94 25.43 -4.21
CA ARG A 197 10.84 26.59 -4.11
C ARG A 197 12.19 26.02 -3.71
N ARG A 198 13.19 26.16 -4.59
CA ARG A 198 14.59 25.96 -4.22
C ARG A 198 14.84 26.89 -3.05
N GLN A 199 14.98 26.34 -1.83
CA GLN A 199 15.59 27.10 -0.75
C GLN A 199 16.97 27.47 -1.26
N ALA A 200 17.17 28.78 -1.52
CA ALA A 200 18.48 29.30 -1.82
C ALA A 200 19.39 28.90 -0.63
N VAL A 201 20.35 28.07 -0.92
CA VAL A 201 21.42 27.77 0.03
C VAL A 201 22.06 29.13 0.33
N ARG A 202 21.76 29.70 1.50
CA ARG A 202 22.51 30.83 2.01
C ARG A 202 23.91 30.31 2.28
N THR A 203 24.81 30.54 1.34
CA THR A 203 26.24 30.47 1.59
C THR A 203 26.57 31.60 2.56
N SER A 204 26.66 31.27 3.83
CA SER A 204 27.30 32.15 4.83
C SER A 204 28.77 32.18 4.50
N THR A 205 29.23 33.30 3.93
CA THR A 205 30.65 33.63 3.82
C THR A 205 31.19 33.79 5.26
N PRO A 206 32.25 33.09 5.66
CA PRO A 206 32.87 33.35 6.95
C PRO A 206 33.50 34.75 6.91
N ALA A 207 33.18 35.57 7.90
CA ALA A 207 33.84 36.85 8.12
C ALA A 207 35.32 36.63 8.32
N ALA A 208 36.15 37.34 7.58
CA ALA A 208 37.58 37.42 7.77
C ALA A 208 37.85 38.11 9.13
N ASP A 209 38.47 37.39 10.05
CA ASP A 209 38.96 37.92 11.31
C ASP A 209 40.31 38.61 11.04
N SER A 210 40.28 39.94 11.03
CA SER A 210 41.46 40.80 10.98
C SER A 210 41.80 41.21 12.42
N SER A 211 42.59 40.41 13.09
CA SER A 211 43.22 40.83 14.34
C SER A 211 44.74 40.83 14.18
N THR A 212 45.25 41.95 13.63
CA THR A 212 46.63 42.40 13.85
C THR A 212 46.78 42.86 15.28
N ARG A 213 47.62 42.23 16.06
CA ARG A 213 48.25 42.85 17.24
C ARG A 213 49.74 42.76 17.11
N ASN A 214 50.32 43.96 16.85
CA ASN A 214 51.66 44.32 17.23
C ASN A 214 51.90 44.13 18.74
N THR A 215 53.02 43.59 19.16
CA THR A 215 53.69 44.04 20.31
C THR A 215 55.18 43.75 20.17
N GLU A 216 55.93 44.84 20.26
CA GLU A 216 57.39 44.94 20.50
C GLU A 216 57.78 44.22 21.79
N VAL A 217 58.97 43.65 21.87
CA VAL A 217 60.22 43.95 22.56
C VAL A 217 61.17 42.79 22.33
#